data_47d4449415cffdbe44fea31ed5c6b336
#
_entry.id   47d4449415cffdbe44fea31ed5c6b336
#
_cell.length_a   1.000
_cell.length_b   1.000
_cell.length_c   1.000
_cell.angle_alpha   90.00
_cell.angle_beta   90.00
_cell.angle_gamma   90.00
#
_symmetry.space_group_name_H-M   'P 1'
#
loop_
_entity.id
_entity.type
_entity.pdbx_description
1 polymer ?
#
loop_
_entity_poly.entity_id
_entity_poly.type
_entity_poly.pdbx_seq_one_letter_code
_entity_poly.pdbx_strand_id
1 'polypeptide(L)'
;MPEFASRSANMDRYIQDFLRRKPEGVIAELGCGLETTFYRNDNGHTRWYAVDLPDVMEYRKTLLLEPERQTYFAGDAFSDDWIRRIRIDVPDAPVLVTASGLFHYFEEEKVLALMRMLQSFGNEEPYYRHIDKTGLKLSTKLSMNVSDRFCMVKMVHVK
;
A
#
# COMPACT_ATOMS: atom_id res chain seq x y z
N MET A 1 -12.14 16.58 -11.98
CA MET A 1 -10.71 16.70 -11.66
C MET A 1 -10.41 16.97 -10.16
N PRO A 2 -11.27 17.60 -9.33
CA PRO A 2 -10.99 17.80 -7.92
C PRO A 2 -10.84 16.52 -7.09
N GLU A 3 -11.53 15.45 -7.47
CA GLU A 3 -11.58 14.19 -6.71
C GLU A 3 -10.25 13.42 -6.70
N PHE A 4 -9.52 13.40 -7.83
CA PHE A 4 -8.20 12.75 -7.90
C PHE A 4 -7.17 13.48 -7.06
N ALA A 5 -7.16 14.81 -7.10
CA ALA A 5 -6.27 15.62 -6.28
C ALA A 5 -6.54 15.44 -4.78
N SER A 6 -7.82 15.36 -4.39
CA SER A 6 -8.23 15.11 -3.01
C SER A 6 -7.81 13.71 -2.55
N ARG A 7 -7.92 12.70 -3.41
CA ARG A 7 -7.51 11.32 -3.12
C ARG A 7 -6.01 11.23 -2.90
N SER A 8 -5.21 11.79 -3.81
CA SER A 8 -3.75 11.80 -3.68
C SER A 8 -3.30 12.56 -2.43
N ALA A 9 -3.87 13.74 -2.15
CA ALA A 9 -3.55 14.53 -0.96
C ALA A 9 -3.88 13.79 0.34
N ASN A 10 -4.99 13.06 0.40
CA ASN A 10 -5.33 12.24 1.56
C ASN A 10 -4.36 11.07 1.73
N MET A 11 -4.00 10.38 0.64
CA MET A 11 -2.99 9.30 0.70
C MET A 11 -1.66 9.84 1.21
N ASP A 12 -1.19 10.96 0.67
CA ASP A 12 0.04 11.61 1.11
C ASP A 12 0.03 11.91 2.61
N ARG A 13 -1.10 12.40 3.16
CA ARG A 13 -1.24 12.65 4.61
C ARG A 13 -1.06 11.39 5.45
N TYR A 14 -1.60 10.24 5.03
CA TYR A 14 -1.44 8.97 5.77
C TYR A 14 -0.01 8.46 5.71
N ILE A 15 0.61 8.56 4.56
CA ILE A 15 2.01 8.19 4.37
C ILE A 15 2.90 9.07 5.25
N GLN A 16 2.71 10.38 5.22
CA GLN A 16 3.47 11.32 6.03
C GLN A 16 3.25 11.12 7.54
N ASP A 17 2.01 10.80 7.96
CA ASP A 17 1.71 10.47 9.36
C ASP A 17 2.41 9.19 9.81
N PHE A 18 2.42 8.18 8.95
CA PHE A 18 3.17 6.93 9.21
C PHE A 18 4.68 7.21 9.32
N LEU A 19 5.25 7.93 8.35
CA LEU A 19 6.69 8.22 8.31
C LEU A 19 7.16 9.12 9.46
N ARG A 20 6.31 10.02 9.98
CA ARG A 20 6.62 10.77 11.20
C ARG A 20 6.78 9.88 12.42
N ARG A 21 6.00 8.81 12.52
CA ARG A 21 6.04 7.85 13.64
C ARG A 21 7.08 6.75 13.43
N LYS A 22 7.34 6.38 12.19
CA LYS A 22 8.23 5.30 11.77
C LYS A 22 9.13 5.79 10.62
N PRO A 23 10.15 6.62 10.89
CA PRO A 23 10.97 7.22 9.82
C PRO A 23 11.70 6.21 8.93
N GLU A 24 12.06 5.06 9.48
CA GLU A 24 12.68 3.92 8.77
C GLU A 24 11.65 2.89 8.28
N GLY A 25 10.37 3.23 8.32
CA GLY A 25 9.30 2.36 7.86
C GLY A 25 9.35 2.15 6.34
N VAL A 26 8.74 1.06 5.91
CA VAL A 26 8.64 0.68 4.49
C VAL A 26 7.25 1.01 3.97
N ILE A 27 7.17 1.48 2.73
CA ILE A 27 5.90 1.67 2.02
C ILE A 27 5.79 0.60 0.93
N ALA A 28 4.65 -0.09 0.89
CA ALA A 28 4.27 -0.99 -0.19
C ALA A 28 3.02 -0.43 -0.89
N GLU A 29 3.17 0.04 -2.11
CA GLU A 29 2.11 0.64 -2.93
C GLU A 29 1.59 -0.40 -3.92
N LEU A 30 0.38 -0.92 -3.68
CA LEU A 30 -0.26 -1.95 -4.50
C LEU A 30 -1.09 -1.33 -5.62
N GLY A 31 -0.91 -1.83 -6.84
CA GLY A 31 -1.55 -1.27 -8.03
C GLY A 31 -1.06 0.16 -8.29
N CYS A 32 0.25 0.36 -8.25
CA CYS A 32 0.86 1.69 -8.31
C CYS A 32 0.68 2.40 -9.65
N GLY A 33 0.43 1.66 -10.74
CA GLY A 33 0.28 2.24 -12.08
C GLY A 33 1.38 3.23 -12.42
N LEU A 34 1.00 4.45 -12.77
CA LEU A 34 1.90 5.58 -13.04
C LEU A 34 1.90 6.62 -11.91
N GLU A 35 1.43 6.26 -10.71
CA GLU A 35 1.41 7.17 -9.56
C GLU A 35 2.83 7.63 -9.19
N THR A 36 2.93 8.90 -8.80
CA THR A 36 4.17 9.56 -8.40
C THR A 36 4.26 9.77 -6.89
N THR A 37 3.58 8.92 -6.14
CA THR A 37 3.42 9.02 -4.68
C THR A 37 4.76 9.02 -3.94
N PHE A 38 5.71 8.21 -4.40
CA PHE A 38 7.09 8.21 -3.89
C PHE A 38 7.72 9.59 -3.90
N TYR A 39 7.71 10.27 -5.04
CA TYR A 39 8.38 11.57 -5.21
C TYR A 39 7.79 12.68 -4.34
N ARG A 40 6.51 12.57 -3.97
CA ARG A 40 5.85 13.54 -3.08
C ARG A 40 6.12 13.28 -1.60
N ASN A 41 6.50 12.03 -1.24
CA ASN A 41 6.56 11.59 0.15
C ASN A 41 7.92 11.03 0.57
N ASP A 42 8.92 11.04 -0.30
CA ASP A 42 10.27 10.56 0.02
C ASP A 42 10.89 11.42 1.13
N ASN A 43 11.24 10.77 2.24
CA ASN A 43 11.91 11.41 3.38
C ASN A 43 13.44 11.19 3.39
N GLY A 44 14.02 10.59 2.33
CA GLY A 44 15.45 10.29 2.21
C GLY A 44 15.91 9.02 2.93
N HIS A 45 15.02 8.30 3.64
CA HIS A 45 15.34 7.10 4.43
C HIS A 45 14.47 5.90 4.07
N THR A 46 13.19 6.15 3.80
CA THR A 46 12.18 5.12 3.55
C THR A 46 12.49 4.28 2.31
N ARG A 47 12.42 2.96 2.46
CA ARG A 47 12.36 2.04 1.33
C ARG A 47 10.92 1.92 0.84
N TRP A 48 10.77 1.87 -0.47
CA TRP A 48 9.48 1.85 -1.13
C TRP A 48 9.38 0.68 -2.11
N TYR A 49 8.26 0.00 -2.13
CA TYR A 49 7.97 -1.08 -3.08
C TYR A 49 6.72 -0.70 -3.87
N ALA A 50 6.91 -0.39 -5.14
CA ALA A 50 5.83 -0.16 -6.09
C ALA A 50 5.48 -1.50 -6.74
N VAL A 51 4.29 -2.01 -6.46
CA VAL A 51 3.85 -3.34 -6.89
C VAL A 51 2.76 -3.19 -7.95
N ASP A 52 2.98 -3.77 -9.11
CA ASP A 52 1.98 -3.87 -10.17
C ASP A 52 2.29 -5.03 -11.12
N LEU A 53 1.37 -5.33 -12.03
CA LEU A 53 1.53 -6.37 -13.04
C LEU A 53 2.77 -6.11 -13.92
N PRO A 54 3.40 -7.18 -14.47
CA PRO A 54 4.63 -7.05 -15.23
C PRO A 54 4.56 -6.08 -16.41
N ASP A 55 3.47 -6.09 -17.17
CA ASP A 55 3.24 -5.19 -18.31
C ASP A 55 3.10 -3.73 -17.87
N VAL A 56 2.44 -3.48 -16.74
CA VAL A 56 2.34 -2.13 -16.16
C VAL A 56 3.71 -1.64 -15.69
N MET A 57 4.49 -2.51 -15.05
CA MET A 57 5.84 -2.17 -14.60
C MET A 57 6.81 -1.92 -15.76
N GLU A 58 6.70 -2.69 -16.82
CA GLU A 58 7.47 -2.46 -18.03
C GLU A 58 7.16 -1.06 -18.62
N TYR A 59 5.86 -0.73 -18.74
CA TYR A 59 5.45 0.58 -19.21
C TYR A 59 5.88 1.71 -18.25
N ARG A 60 5.72 1.52 -16.95
CA ARG A 60 6.17 2.48 -15.93
C ARG A 60 7.66 2.83 -16.09
N LYS A 61 8.53 1.85 -16.32
CA LYS A 61 9.97 2.03 -16.52
C LYS A 61 10.33 2.88 -17.74
N THR A 62 9.44 2.97 -18.72
CA THR A 62 9.65 3.85 -19.90
C THR A 62 9.43 5.32 -19.57
N LEU A 63 8.66 5.64 -18.53
CA LEU A 63 8.25 7.00 -18.17
C LEU A 63 8.89 7.51 -16.88
N LEU A 64 9.13 6.61 -15.93
CA LEU A 64 9.65 6.92 -14.61
C LEU A 64 10.86 6.04 -14.33
N LEU A 65 12.01 6.66 -14.11
CA LEU A 65 13.19 5.93 -13.68
C LEU A 65 12.96 5.32 -12.29
N GLU A 66 13.44 4.11 -12.09
CA GLU A 66 13.40 3.46 -10.77
C GLU A 66 14.39 4.16 -9.83
N PRO A 67 13.90 4.85 -8.78
CA PRO A 67 14.77 5.52 -7.83
C PRO A 67 15.55 4.52 -6.96
N GLU A 68 16.68 4.90 -6.40
CA GLU A 68 17.51 4.03 -5.56
C GLU A 68 16.74 3.42 -4.37
N ARG A 69 15.82 4.19 -3.76
CA ARG A 69 15.01 3.75 -2.61
C ARG A 69 13.63 3.21 -2.95
N GLN A 70 13.28 3.15 -4.24
CA GLN A 70 12.03 2.57 -4.71
C GLN A 70 12.31 1.32 -5.56
N THR A 71 11.83 0.18 -5.14
CA THR A 71 11.88 -1.07 -5.91
C THR A 71 10.61 -1.22 -6.74
N TYR A 72 10.76 -1.40 -8.04
CA TYR A 72 9.67 -1.74 -8.96
C TYR A 72 9.46 -3.25 -8.96
N PHE A 73 8.47 -3.71 -8.22
CA PHE A 73 8.13 -5.13 -8.11
C PHE A 73 7.05 -5.52 -9.13
N ALA A 74 7.46 -6.29 -10.14
CA ALA A 74 6.55 -6.83 -11.15
C ALA A 74 5.91 -8.12 -10.64
N GLY A 75 4.63 -8.07 -10.27
CA GLY A 75 3.91 -9.23 -9.72
C GLY A 75 2.47 -8.94 -9.35
N ASP A 76 1.74 -9.99 -8.96
CA ASP A 76 0.36 -9.85 -8.49
C ASP A 76 0.33 -9.26 -7.07
N ALA A 77 -0.37 -8.13 -6.91
CA ALA A 77 -0.59 -7.50 -5.62
C ALA A 77 -1.32 -8.40 -4.60
N PHE A 78 -2.02 -9.44 -5.08
CA PHE A 78 -2.74 -10.41 -4.26
C PHE A 78 -1.92 -11.68 -3.94
N SER A 79 -0.68 -11.80 -4.44
CA SER A 79 0.27 -12.83 -4.01
C SER A 79 1.06 -12.39 -2.77
N ASP A 80 1.72 -13.31 -2.10
CA ASP A 80 2.60 -13.00 -0.95
C ASP A 80 4.06 -12.74 -1.38
N ASP A 81 4.39 -12.79 -2.67
CA ASP A 81 5.75 -12.68 -3.17
C ASP A 81 6.40 -11.34 -2.84
N TRP A 82 5.65 -10.23 -2.99
CA TRP A 82 6.14 -8.91 -2.64
C TRP A 82 6.36 -8.74 -1.13
N ILE A 83 5.54 -9.39 -0.28
CA ILE A 83 5.72 -9.40 1.17
C ILE A 83 6.99 -10.15 1.53
N ARG A 84 7.20 -11.33 0.94
CA ARG A 84 8.42 -12.12 1.13
C ARG A 84 9.65 -11.33 0.72
N ARG A 85 9.58 -10.62 -0.41
CA ARG A 85 10.66 -9.76 -0.87
C ARG A 85 10.97 -8.66 0.16
N ILE A 86 9.98 -7.97 0.68
CA ILE A 86 10.18 -6.95 1.72
C ILE A 86 10.83 -7.57 2.96
N ARG A 87 10.38 -8.76 3.39
CA ARG A 87 10.93 -9.43 4.57
C ARG A 87 12.36 -9.92 4.38
N ILE A 88 12.77 -10.24 3.17
CA ILE A 88 14.17 -10.55 2.84
C ILE A 88 15.04 -9.28 2.93
N ASP A 89 14.56 -8.19 2.36
CA ASP A 89 15.32 -6.94 2.27
C ASP A 89 15.37 -6.18 3.61
N VAL A 90 14.26 -6.21 4.38
CA VAL A 90 14.08 -5.48 5.66
C VAL A 90 13.21 -6.29 6.64
N PRO A 91 13.77 -7.30 7.32
CA PRO A 91 13.02 -8.31 8.06
C PRO A 91 12.06 -7.76 9.13
N ASP A 92 12.49 -6.75 9.87
CA ASP A 92 11.78 -6.22 11.06
C ASP A 92 11.15 -4.84 10.85
N ALA A 93 11.24 -4.30 9.64
CA ALA A 93 10.71 -2.97 9.37
C ALA A 93 9.17 -2.94 9.46
N PRO A 94 8.58 -1.90 10.08
CA PRO A 94 7.15 -1.65 9.96
C PRO A 94 6.80 -1.30 8.53
N VAL A 95 5.70 -1.87 8.02
CA VAL A 95 5.27 -1.67 6.62
C VAL A 95 3.91 -1.00 6.58
N LEU A 96 3.82 0.10 5.85
CA LEU A 96 2.54 0.69 5.43
C LEU A 96 2.19 0.16 4.05
N VAL A 97 1.07 -0.52 3.94
CA VAL A 97 0.52 -0.95 2.65
C VAL A 97 -0.53 0.04 2.17
N THR A 98 -0.34 0.57 0.98
CA THR A 98 -1.29 1.49 0.34
C THR A 98 -1.89 0.86 -0.91
N ALA A 99 -3.17 1.10 -1.16
CA ALA A 99 -3.85 0.69 -2.37
C ALA A 99 -4.84 1.78 -2.80
N SER A 100 -4.51 2.50 -3.87
CA SER A 100 -5.32 3.58 -4.40
C SER A 100 -5.99 3.15 -5.70
N GLY A 101 -7.32 3.00 -5.66
CA GLY A 101 -8.07 2.67 -6.87
C GLY A 101 -7.95 1.20 -7.34
N LEU A 102 -7.33 0.31 -6.56
CA LEU A 102 -7.12 -1.08 -6.94
C LEU A 102 -8.35 -1.96 -6.68
N PHE A 103 -8.95 -1.86 -5.51
CA PHE A 103 -9.87 -2.89 -5.01
C PHE A 103 -11.24 -2.92 -5.68
N HIS A 104 -11.66 -1.88 -6.34
CA HIS A 104 -12.95 -1.89 -7.04
C HIS A 104 -12.94 -2.67 -8.36
N TYR A 105 -11.78 -3.13 -8.81
CA TYR A 105 -11.68 -4.06 -9.96
C TYR A 105 -11.80 -5.53 -9.57
N PHE A 106 -11.91 -5.84 -8.27
CA PHE A 106 -11.87 -7.21 -7.77
C PHE A 106 -13.07 -7.52 -6.90
N GLU A 107 -13.48 -8.80 -6.92
CA GLU A 107 -14.51 -9.32 -6.05
C GLU A 107 -14.12 -9.17 -4.57
N GLU A 108 -15.12 -8.93 -3.71
CA GLU A 108 -14.91 -8.72 -2.27
C GLU A 108 -14.08 -9.83 -1.64
N GLU A 109 -14.33 -11.09 -2.03
CA GLU A 109 -13.62 -12.26 -1.49
C GLU A 109 -12.12 -12.23 -1.74
N LYS A 110 -11.70 -11.77 -2.92
CA LYS A 110 -10.28 -11.61 -3.25
C LYS A 110 -9.62 -10.53 -2.40
N VAL A 111 -10.30 -9.42 -2.18
CA VAL A 111 -9.82 -8.34 -1.30
C VAL A 111 -9.72 -8.82 0.15
N LEU A 112 -10.72 -9.58 0.63
CA LEU A 112 -10.70 -10.17 1.97
C LEU A 112 -9.56 -11.17 2.14
N ALA A 113 -9.26 -11.96 1.11
CA ALA A 113 -8.13 -12.89 1.13
C ALA A 113 -6.79 -12.15 1.27
N LEU A 114 -6.60 -11.06 0.55
CA LEU A 114 -5.41 -10.19 0.72
C LEU A 114 -5.32 -9.65 2.15
N MET A 115 -6.43 -9.18 2.71
CA MET A 115 -6.47 -8.67 4.08
C MET A 115 -6.06 -9.74 5.11
N ARG A 116 -6.59 -10.97 4.97
CA ARG A 116 -6.20 -12.11 5.83
C ARG A 116 -4.72 -12.47 5.68
N MET A 117 -4.22 -12.42 4.45
CA MET A 117 -2.80 -12.65 4.17
C MET A 117 -1.93 -11.61 4.89
N LEU A 118 -2.27 -10.33 4.81
CA LEU A 118 -1.55 -9.26 5.52
C LEU A 118 -1.57 -9.47 7.04
N GLN A 119 -2.70 -9.92 7.61
CA GLN A 119 -2.79 -10.27 9.03
C GLN A 119 -1.80 -11.36 9.44
N SER A 120 -1.61 -12.39 8.61
CA SER A 120 -0.73 -13.52 8.93
C SER A 120 0.75 -13.12 8.99
N PHE A 121 1.14 -12.04 8.33
CA PHE A 121 2.50 -11.51 8.35
C PHE A 121 2.75 -10.47 9.46
N GLY A 122 1.70 -10.02 10.13
CA GLY A 122 1.79 -9.08 11.23
C GLY A 122 1.49 -9.74 12.58
N ASN A 123 2.37 -9.62 13.54
CA ASN A 123 2.27 -10.30 14.82
C ASN A 123 1.92 -9.40 16.00
N GLU A 124 1.16 -8.35 15.88
CA GLU A 124 0.67 -7.56 17.02
C GLU A 124 -0.24 -6.41 16.58
N GLU A 125 -1.06 -5.90 17.46
CA GLU A 125 -2.11 -4.86 17.41
C GLU A 125 -2.32 -4.07 16.09
N PRO A 126 -3.55 -3.96 15.62
CA PRO A 126 -3.86 -3.39 14.31
C PRO A 126 -4.00 -1.87 14.35
N TYR A 127 -3.52 -1.23 13.31
CA TYR A 127 -3.89 0.14 13.01
C TYR A 127 -4.58 0.22 11.64
N TYR A 128 -5.91 0.33 11.65
CA TYR A 128 -6.71 0.73 10.48
C TYR A 128 -7.14 2.17 10.61
N ARG A 129 -6.75 3.02 9.69
CA ARG A 129 -7.51 4.23 9.40
C ARG A 129 -8.31 4.03 8.14
N HIS A 130 -9.58 4.11 8.29
CA HIS A 130 -10.59 3.91 7.28
C HIS A 130 -11.09 5.23 6.76
N ILE A 131 -11.27 5.38 5.44
CA ILE A 131 -11.56 6.68 4.87
C ILE A 131 -12.87 6.76 4.11
N ASP A 132 -13.56 5.69 3.88
CA ASP A 132 -14.87 5.75 3.23
C ASP A 132 -15.90 4.77 3.79
N LYS A 133 -17.18 5.04 3.44
CA LYS A 133 -18.32 4.25 3.93
C LYS A 133 -18.29 2.78 3.45
N THR A 134 -17.68 2.49 2.31
CA THR A 134 -17.59 1.14 1.75
C THR A 134 -16.55 0.34 2.50
N GLY A 135 -15.44 0.95 2.75
CA GLY A 135 -14.41 0.36 3.52
C GLY A 135 -14.78 0.19 5.01
N LEU A 136 -15.63 1.08 5.60
CA LEU A 136 -16.16 0.90 6.95
C LEU A 136 -16.99 -0.39 7.04
N LYS A 137 -17.75 -0.73 5.99
CA LYS A 137 -18.49 -2.00 5.91
C LYS A 137 -17.55 -3.20 5.84
N LEU A 138 -16.42 -3.08 5.14
CA LEU A 138 -15.41 -4.12 5.05
C LEU A 138 -14.69 -4.33 6.39
N SER A 139 -14.30 -3.24 7.05
CA SER A 139 -13.63 -3.30 8.36
C SER A 139 -14.54 -3.79 9.48
N THR A 140 -15.87 -3.54 9.39
CA THR A 140 -16.85 -4.03 10.37
C THR A 140 -17.14 -5.52 10.20
N LYS A 141 -17.06 -6.04 8.97
CA LYS A 141 -17.18 -7.49 8.70
C LYS A 141 -15.93 -8.29 9.09
N LEU A 142 -14.80 -7.65 9.10
CA LEU A 142 -13.55 -8.17 9.58
C LEU A 142 -13.31 -7.53 10.95
N SER A 143 -13.51 -8.27 12.01
CA SER A 143 -12.94 -7.99 13.34
C SER A 143 -11.41 -8.09 13.19
N MET A 144 -10.78 -7.02 12.63
CA MET A 144 -9.44 -7.11 12.09
C MET A 144 -8.45 -6.57 13.08
N ASN A 145 -7.67 -7.47 13.65
CA ASN A 145 -6.44 -7.19 14.33
C ASN A 145 -5.29 -7.17 13.30
N VAL A 146 -4.77 -6.02 12.94
CA VAL A 146 -3.53 -5.87 12.15
C VAL A 146 -2.45 -5.30 13.06
N SER A 147 -1.29 -5.88 13.00
CA SER A 147 -0.20 -5.57 13.91
C SER A 147 0.46 -4.21 13.63
N ASP A 148 1.21 -3.69 14.61
CA ASP A 148 2.07 -2.51 14.47
C ASP A 148 3.07 -2.58 13.30
N ARG A 149 3.23 -3.76 12.69
CA ARG A 149 4.13 -4.01 11.58
C ARG A 149 3.49 -3.84 10.21
N PHE A 150 2.14 -3.86 10.12
CA PHE A 150 1.41 -3.64 8.86
C PHE A 150 0.23 -2.71 9.06
N CYS A 151 0.28 -1.57 8.43
CA CYS A 151 -0.84 -0.65 8.32
C CYS A 151 -1.31 -0.63 6.86
N MET A 152 -2.60 -0.74 6.62
CA MET A 152 -3.16 -0.62 5.28
C MET A 152 -4.03 0.62 5.17
N VAL A 153 -3.72 1.47 4.21
CA VAL A 153 -4.58 2.57 3.82
C VAL A 153 -5.25 2.22 2.49
N LYS A 154 -6.56 1.99 2.57
CA LYS A 154 -7.40 1.80 1.39
C LYS A 154 -8.07 3.11 1.04
N MET A 155 -7.97 3.53 -0.21
CA MET A 155 -8.80 4.59 -0.76
C MET A 155 -9.73 4.03 -1.82
N VAL A 156 -11.03 4.12 -1.59
CA VAL A 156 -12.09 3.75 -2.54
C VAL A 156 -12.69 5.01 -3.12
N HIS A 157 -12.91 4.99 -4.42
CA HIS A 157 -13.63 6.04 -5.09
C HIS A 157 -15.10 6.00 -4.67
N VAL A 158 -15.61 7.06 -4.09
CA VAL A 158 -17.05 7.23 -3.86
C VAL A 158 -17.63 7.84 -5.12
N LYS A 159 -18.58 7.13 -5.75
CA LYS A 159 -19.42 7.71 -6.80
C LYS A 159 -20.37 8.74 -6.21
#